data_5cb142f36d9e110aba2b26238b629db4
#
_entry.id   5cb142f36d9e110aba2b26238b629db4
#
_cell.length_a   1.000
_cell.length_b   1.000
_cell.length_c   1.000
_cell.angle_alpha   90.00
_cell.angle_beta   90.00
_cell.angle_gamma   90.00
#
_symmetry.space_group_name_H-M   'P 1'
#
loop_
_entity.id
_entity.type
_entity.pdbx_description
1 polymer ?
#
loop_
_entity_poly.entity_id
_entity_poly.type
_entity_poly.pdbx_seq_one_letter_code
_entity_poly.pdbx_strand_id
1 'polypeptide(L)'
;GVIGLNMRRDDFYKKELSFQVSCSYGAGRYDEEYENKGHDYPLAYVRWTEKRNFETILSAISSKMLDVQPLITEEVELVNYAEIYGDMRKHGSIASILKFPVDSTIVRVVSVGENRTMVGSGKLGIIGAGNFASATIIPALKKVNAPIKYIASAQGLTAKVLAKKAQAENATSDYRVMLDDPEINMVIITTRHNLHASMVMEALEAGKSVFVEKPLCLNEEELQNIENAYMKVSDKITLTVGFNRRFSPFAVKMKALVGGGPKNIVATMNAGYIPPEAW
;
A
#
# COMPACT_ATOMS: atom_id res chain seq x y z
N GLY A 1 29.86 -3.88 0.57
CA GLY A 1 29.28 -3.75 -0.75
C GLY A 1 28.89 -5.11 -1.32
N VAL A 2 27.96 -5.12 -2.27
CA VAL A 2 27.52 -6.35 -2.94
C VAL A 2 28.55 -6.69 -4.03
N ILE A 3 29.39 -7.66 -3.75
CA ILE A 3 30.41 -8.17 -4.67
C ILE A 3 30.27 -9.67 -4.84
N GLY A 4 30.63 -10.21 -6.01
CA GLY A 4 30.68 -11.64 -6.26
C GLY A 4 31.80 -12.32 -5.45
N LEU A 5 31.59 -13.58 -5.11
CA LEU A 5 32.58 -14.40 -4.38
C LEU A 5 33.44 -15.26 -5.33
N ASN A 6 33.73 -14.75 -6.53
CA ASN A 6 34.59 -15.44 -7.49
C ASN A 6 36.04 -15.35 -7.05
N MET A 7 36.45 -16.27 -6.18
CA MET A 7 37.81 -16.35 -5.61
C MET A 7 38.55 -17.57 -6.16
N ARG A 8 39.83 -17.39 -6.41
CA ARG A 8 40.68 -18.47 -6.91
C ARG A 8 41.28 -19.23 -5.72
N ARG A 9 41.08 -20.55 -5.68
CA ARG A 9 41.61 -21.41 -4.62
C ARG A 9 43.12 -21.24 -4.42
N ASP A 10 43.89 -21.08 -5.51
CA ASP A 10 45.35 -20.99 -5.47
C ASP A 10 45.86 -19.79 -4.69
N ASP A 11 45.13 -18.67 -4.68
CA ASP A 11 45.50 -17.46 -3.98
C ASP A 11 45.39 -17.63 -2.46
N PHE A 12 44.46 -18.49 -2.02
CA PHE A 12 44.24 -18.85 -0.61
C PHE A 12 45.15 -19.97 -0.15
N TYR A 13 45.29 -20.99 -1.01
CA TYR A 13 46.01 -22.23 -0.62
C TYR A 13 47.47 -21.99 -0.26
N LYS A 14 48.20 -21.20 -1.03
CA LYS A 14 49.64 -20.92 -0.82
C LYS A 14 49.95 -20.15 0.47
N LYS A 15 48.98 -19.42 1.00
CA LYS A 15 49.13 -18.57 2.20
C LYS A 15 48.25 -19.00 3.35
N GLU A 16 47.52 -20.11 3.21
CA GLU A 16 46.57 -20.61 4.20
C GLU A 16 45.60 -19.53 4.71
N LEU A 17 45.07 -18.72 3.75
CA LEU A 17 44.19 -17.61 4.09
C LEU A 17 42.80 -18.10 4.47
N SER A 18 42.21 -17.47 5.46
CA SER A 18 40.80 -17.59 5.81
C SER A 18 40.00 -16.43 5.22
N PHE A 19 38.81 -16.71 4.73
CA PHE A 19 37.86 -15.71 4.28
C PHE A 19 36.54 -15.89 5.02
N GLN A 20 36.07 -14.84 5.61
CA GLN A 20 34.79 -14.83 6.31
C GLN A 20 33.93 -13.67 5.82
N VAL A 21 32.70 -13.97 5.38
CA VAL A 21 31.71 -12.95 5.06
C VAL A 21 31.08 -12.46 6.34
N SER A 22 31.16 -11.17 6.59
CA SER A 22 30.57 -10.53 7.75
C SER A 22 29.24 -9.89 7.39
N CYS A 23 28.24 -9.95 8.27
CA CYS A 23 27.05 -9.16 8.17
C CYS A 23 27.36 -7.68 8.44
N SER A 24 26.94 -6.76 7.55
CA SER A 24 27.34 -5.35 7.64
C SER A 24 26.84 -4.61 8.88
N TYR A 25 25.75 -5.06 9.47
CA TYR A 25 25.18 -4.42 10.68
C TYR A 25 25.67 -5.05 12.00
N GLY A 26 26.23 -6.25 11.95
CA GLY A 26 26.58 -7.06 13.12
C GLY A 26 25.54 -8.15 13.40
N ALA A 27 25.73 -8.85 14.52
CA ALA A 27 24.80 -9.90 14.96
C ALA A 27 23.42 -9.32 15.29
N GLY A 28 22.38 -10.04 14.95
CA GLY A 28 20.97 -9.65 15.15
C GLY A 28 20.22 -9.42 13.84
N ARG A 29 20.91 -9.01 12.79
CA ARG A 29 20.30 -8.82 11.47
C ARG A 29 19.79 -10.14 10.91
N TYR A 30 18.53 -10.15 10.45
CA TYR A 30 17.79 -11.35 9.98
C TYR A 30 17.40 -12.35 11.06
N ASP A 31 17.54 -11.99 12.34
CA ASP A 31 17.04 -12.76 13.47
C ASP A 31 15.72 -12.19 13.94
N GLU A 32 14.62 -12.91 13.74
CA GLU A 32 13.26 -12.45 14.05
C GLU A 32 13.06 -12.20 15.56
N GLU A 33 13.70 -13.00 16.42
CA GLU A 33 13.65 -12.80 17.86
C GLU A 33 14.31 -11.48 18.28
N TYR A 34 15.38 -11.13 17.60
CA TYR A 34 16.10 -9.90 17.86
C TYR A 34 15.39 -8.66 17.24
N GLU A 35 15.10 -8.70 15.92
CA GLU A 35 14.56 -7.55 15.20
C GLU A 35 13.10 -7.21 15.58
N ASN A 36 12.24 -8.23 15.70
CA ASN A 36 10.80 -8.03 15.89
C ASN A 36 10.35 -8.14 17.35
N LYS A 37 11.04 -8.97 18.17
CA LYS A 37 10.66 -9.19 19.58
C LYS A 37 11.58 -8.47 20.57
N GLY A 38 12.67 -7.87 20.11
CA GLY A 38 13.58 -7.09 20.93
C GLY A 38 14.45 -7.93 21.91
N HIS A 39 14.60 -9.22 21.65
CA HIS A 39 15.45 -10.09 22.47
C HIS A 39 16.91 -9.94 22.06
N ASP A 40 17.69 -9.22 22.85
CA ASP A 40 19.12 -9.02 22.58
C ASP A 40 19.96 -10.22 23.02
N TYR A 41 21.10 -10.43 22.36
CA TYR A 41 22.05 -11.48 22.69
C TYR A 41 22.76 -11.18 24.01
N PRO A 42 23.11 -12.23 24.81
CA PRO A 42 23.87 -12.05 26.03
C PRO A 42 25.24 -11.41 25.77
N LEU A 43 25.55 -10.32 26.47
CA LEU A 43 26.74 -9.50 26.26
C LEU A 43 28.04 -10.30 26.40
N ALA A 44 28.05 -11.30 27.27
CA ALA A 44 29.23 -12.15 27.51
C ALA A 44 29.61 -13.00 26.29
N TYR A 45 28.68 -13.30 25.40
CA TYR A 45 28.88 -14.14 24.22
C TYR A 45 28.88 -13.38 22.90
N VAL A 46 28.08 -12.31 22.82
CA VAL A 46 27.97 -11.48 21.60
C VAL A 46 28.09 -10.03 22.00
N ARG A 47 29.30 -9.49 21.95
CA ARG A 47 29.56 -8.09 22.34
C ARG A 47 28.93 -7.10 21.37
N TRP A 48 29.09 -7.31 20.09
CA TRP A 48 28.73 -6.39 19.03
C TRP A 48 27.51 -6.87 18.26
N THR A 49 26.33 -6.49 18.76
CA THR A 49 25.06 -6.69 18.08
C THR A 49 24.73 -5.45 17.23
N GLU A 50 23.78 -5.56 16.32
CA GLU A 50 23.32 -4.45 15.49
C GLU A 50 22.99 -3.22 16.34
N LYS A 51 22.18 -3.35 17.37
CA LYS A 51 21.81 -2.27 18.30
C LYS A 51 23.03 -1.64 18.98
N ARG A 52 23.92 -2.45 19.54
CA ARG A 52 25.10 -1.97 20.28
C ARG A 52 26.09 -1.26 19.37
N ASN A 53 26.18 -1.65 18.10
CA ASN A 53 26.97 -0.93 17.10
C ASN A 53 26.42 0.48 16.90
N PHE A 54 25.11 0.63 16.70
CA PHE A 54 24.48 1.94 16.58
C PHE A 54 24.66 2.79 17.85
N GLU A 55 24.37 2.22 19.02
CA GLU A 55 24.53 2.92 20.32
C GLU A 55 25.96 3.41 20.53
N THR A 56 26.95 2.61 20.18
CA THR A 56 28.36 2.98 20.32
C THR A 56 28.74 4.16 19.42
N ILE A 57 28.34 4.13 18.15
CA ILE A 57 28.64 5.22 17.21
C ILE A 57 27.90 6.51 17.61
N LEU A 58 26.62 6.41 17.97
CA LEU A 58 25.83 7.57 18.41
C LEU A 58 26.43 8.18 19.71
N SER A 59 26.87 7.35 20.66
CA SER A 59 27.55 7.82 21.86
C SER A 59 28.88 8.52 21.55
N ALA A 60 29.65 7.98 20.61
CA ALA A 60 30.92 8.61 20.19
C ALA A 60 30.69 9.96 19.50
N ILE A 61 29.66 10.11 18.69
CA ILE A 61 29.26 11.39 18.08
C ILE A 61 28.78 12.37 19.17
N SER A 62 27.89 11.93 20.06
CA SER A 62 27.34 12.76 21.13
C SER A 62 28.41 13.29 22.08
N SER A 63 29.40 12.46 22.43
CA SER A 63 30.55 12.83 23.29
C SER A 63 31.67 13.58 22.54
N LYS A 64 31.49 13.86 21.25
CA LYS A 64 32.46 14.50 20.36
C LYS A 64 33.80 13.73 20.22
N MET A 65 33.81 12.44 20.54
CA MET A 65 34.94 11.59 20.24
C MET A 65 35.04 11.24 18.75
N LEU A 66 33.91 11.27 18.06
CA LEU A 66 33.81 11.08 16.61
C LEU A 66 33.18 12.35 16.00
N ASP A 67 33.95 13.10 15.22
CA ASP A 67 33.45 14.23 14.44
C ASP A 67 33.12 13.76 13.02
N VAL A 68 31.85 13.80 12.68
CA VAL A 68 31.34 13.42 11.34
C VAL A 68 31.09 14.63 10.43
N GLN A 69 31.19 15.85 10.96
CA GLN A 69 30.94 17.08 10.18
C GLN A 69 31.81 17.20 8.91
N PRO A 70 33.11 16.85 8.94
CA PRO A 70 33.94 16.91 7.75
C PRO A 70 33.53 15.96 6.63
N LEU A 71 32.67 14.95 6.96
CA LEU A 71 32.16 13.98 5.98
C LEU A 71 30.89 14.49 5.26
N ILE A 72 30.20 15.48 5.84
CA ILE A 72 29.00 16.08 5.24
C ILE A 72 29.43 17.04 4.16
N THR A 73 29.28 16.64 2.91
CA THR A 73 29.73 17.42 1.75
C THR A 73 28.65 18.33 1.21
N GLU A 74 27.37 18.00 1.48
CA GLU A 74 26.25 18.81 1.03
C GLU A 74 25.01 18.62 1.91
N GLU A 75 24.19 19.66 1.99
CA GLU A 75 22.88 19.65 2.61
C GLU A 75 21.85 20.16 1.60
N VAL A 76 20.82 19.35 1.33
CA VAL A 76 19.83 19.63 0.29
C VAL A 76 18.43 19.56 0.88
N GLU A 77 17.58 20.51 0.55
CA GLU A 77 16.18 20.48 0.96
C GLU A 77 15.46 19.24 0.38
N LEU A 78 14.59 18.62 1.16
CA LEU A 78 13.91 17.37 0.76
C LEU A 78 13.20 17.49 -0.60
N VAL A 79 12.66 18.65 -0.95
CA VAL A 79 12.00 18.89 -2.24
C VAL A 79 12.94 18.68 -3.42
N ASN A 80 14.23 18.90 -3.22
CA ASN A 80 15.29 18.78 -4.22
C ASN A 80 16.03 17.43 -4.16
N TYR A 81 15.49 16.43 -3.48
CA TYR A 81 16.12 15.10 -3.30
C TYR A 81 16.65 14.49 -4.60
N ALA A 82 16.04 14.82 -5.73
CA ALA A 82 16.44 14.32 -7.03
C ALA A 82 17.86 14.81 -7.46
N GLU A 83 18.37 15.90 -6.89
CA GLU A 83 19.72 16.38 -7.13
C GLU A 83 20.78 15.42 -6.57
N ILE A 84 20.44 14.74 -5.46
CA ILE A 84 21.28 13.71 -4.85
C ILE A 84 21.09 12.36 -5.55
N TYR A 85 19.85 11.89 -5.65
CA TYR A 85 19.56 10.55 -6.16
C TYR A 85 19.63 10.45 -7.69
N GLY A 86 19.51 11.56 -8.40
CA GLY A 86 19.59 11.60 -9.88
C GLY A 86 21.02 11.39 -10.41
N ASP A 87 22.03 11.77 -9.64
CA ASP A 87 23.43 11.57 -9.99
C ASP A 87 24.29 11.22 -8.76
N MET A 88 24.15 9.96 -8.32
CA MET A 88 24.94 9.43 -7.19
C MET A 88 26.46 9.34 -7.47
N ARG A 89 26.91 9.69 -8.67
CA ARG A 89 28.32 9.68 -9.07
C ARG A 89 28.95 11.07 -9.08
N LYS A 90 28.29 12.05 -8.48
CA LYS A 90 28.87 13.39 -8.33
C LYS A 90 30.24 13.28 -7.67
N HIS A 91 31.26 13.73 -8.39
CA HIS A 91 32.62 13.73 -7.88
C HIS A 91 32.72 14.58 -6.61
N GLY A 92 33.23 13.99 -5.52
CA GLY A 92 33.51 14.67 -4.25
C GLY A 92 32.39 14.56 -3.20
N SER A 93 31.22 14.00 -3.50
CA SER A 93 30.20 13.76 -2.46
C SER A 93 30.58 12.54 -1.61
N ILE A 94 30.67 12.74 -0.29
CA ILE A 94 30.91 11.68 0.70
C ILE A 94 29.62 11.37 1.44
N ALA A 95 28.96 12.39 1.99
CA ALA A 95 27.68 12.26 2.66
C ALA A 95 26.79 13.47 2.33
N SER A 96 25.56 13.19 1.92
CA SER A 96 24.52 14.19 1.63
C SER A 96 23.44 14.12 2.69
N ILE A 97 23.05 15.25 3.27
CA ILE A 97 21.96 15.35 4.25
C ILE A 97 20.73 15.94 3.58
N LEU A 98 19.59 15.25 3.70
CA LEU A 98 18.29 15.79 3.31
C LEU A 98 17.68 16.55 4.48
N LYS A 99 17.43 17.84 4.29
CA LYS A 99 16.72 18.68 5.25
C LYS A 99 15.23 18.56 5.07
N PHE A 100 14.56 18.10 6.11
CA PHE A 100 13.11 18.07 6.16
C PHE A 100 12.57 19.42 6.63
N PRO A 101 11.47 19.94 6.06
CA PRO A 101 10.86 21.17 6.53
C PRO A 101 10.38 21.01 7.98
N VAL A 102 10.66 22.03 8.82
CA VAL A 102 10.28 22.03 10.24
C VAL A 102 8.76 22.13 10.41
N ASP A 103 8.10 22.88 9.53
CA ASP A 103 6.64 23.11 9.53
C ASP A 103 5.99 22.43 8.32
N SER A 104 6.01 21.10 8.26
CA SER A 104 5.27 20.41 7.23
C SER A 104 3.81 20.24 7.63
N THR A 105 2.91 20.98 7.01
CA THR A 105 1.49 20.64 7.02
C THR A 105 1.31 19.30 6.31
N ILE A 106 0.65 18.35 6.97
CA ILE A 106 0.34 17.06 6.35
C ILE A 106 -0.66 17.28 5.23
N VAL A 107 -0.19 17.25 3.99
CA VAL A 107 -1.05 17.34 2.81
C VAL A 107 -1.67 15.97 2.57
N ARG A 108 -2.94 15.81 2.96
CA ARG A 108 -3.67 14.54 2.80
C ARG A 108 -4.19 14.30 1.39
N VAL A 109 -4.38 15.37 0.61
CA VAL A 109 -4.89 15.32 -0.76
C VAL A 109 -3.85 15.91 -1.71
N VAL A 110 -3.47 15.14 -2.73
CA VAL A 110 -2.55 15.60 -3.78
C VAL A 110 -3.32 15.62 -5.10
N SER A 111 -3.41 16.80 -5.74
CA SER A 111 -3.92 16.90 -7.10
C SER A 111 -2.95 16.26 -8.08
N VAL A 112 -3.44 15.38 -8.95
CA VAL A 112 -2.64 14.63 -9.92
C VAL A 112 -3.08 14.79 -11.36
N GLY A 113 -4.23 15.45 -11.59
CA GLY A 113 -4.80 15.68 -12.92
C GLY A 113 -5.51 17.03 -13.03
N GLU A 114 -5.88 17.40 -14.26
CA GLU A 114 -6.71 18.57 -14.52
C GLU A 114 -8.19 18.26 -14.22
N ASN A 115 -8.92 19.27 -13.71
CA ASN A 115 -10.35 19.18 -13.49
C ASN A 115 -11.06 18.93 -14.83
N ARG A 116 -11.52 17.72 -15.06
CA ARG A 116 -12.39 17.41 -16.19
C ARG A 116 -13.84 17.67 -15.80
N THR A 117 -14.35 18.81 -16.17
CA THR A 117 -15.78 19.15 -16.03
C THR A 117 -16.56 18.30 -17.04
N MET A 118 -17.08 17.16 -16.60
CA MET A 118 -18.11 16.45 -17.36
C MET A 118 -19.49 16.89 -16.83
N VAL A 119 -20.27 17.54 -17.69
CA VAL A 119 -21.60 18.03 -17.35
C VAL A 119 -22.53 16.82 -17.22
N GLY A 120 -23.11 16.63 -16.03
CA GLY A 120 -24.32 15.82 -15.84
C GLY A 120 -24.19 14.43 -15.23
N SER A 121 -23.00 13.91 -14.93
CA SER A 121 -22.84 12.66 -14.18
C SER A 121 -22.00 12.89 -12.94
N GLY A 122 -22.46 12.39 -11.80
CA GLY A 122 -21.72 12.49 -10.54
C GLY A 122 -20.33 11.86 -10.64
N LYS A 123 -19.40 12.38 -9.83
CA LYS A 123 -18.02 11.89 -9.80
C LYS A 123 -17.88 10.70 -8.86
N LEU A 124 -16.88 9.86 -9.14
CA LEU A 124 -16.58 8.64 -8.37
C LEU A 124 -15.38 8.84 -7.45
N GLY A 125 -15.45 8.20 -6.27
CA GLY A 125 -14.32 7.96 -5.40
C GLY A 125 -13.97 6.47 -5.36
N ILE A 126 -12.69 6.12 -5.36
CA ILE A 126 -12.22 4.72 -5.22
C ILE A 126 -11.44 4.61 -3.92
N ILE A 127 -11.89 3.73 -3.02
CA ILE A 127 -11.24 3.42 -1.74
C ILE A 127 -10.55 2.06 -1.88
N GLY A 128 -9.21 2.08 -1.90
CA GLY A 128 -8.39 0.92 -2.17
C GLY A 128 -7.68 0.99 -3.53
N ALA A 129 -6.34 1.02 -3.50
CA ALA A 129 -5.50 1.10 -4.70
C ALA A 129 -4.75 -0.22 -4.95
N GLY A 130 -5.41 -1.36 -4.68
CA GLY A 130 -4.85 -2.70 -4.85
C GLY A 130 -4.91 -3.24 -6.28
N ASN A 131 -4.48 -4.49 -6.43
CA ASN A 131 -4.43 -5.16 -7.73
C ASN A 131 -5.79 -5.25 -8.42
N PHE A 132 -6.87 -5.52 -7.67
CA PHE A 132 -8.20 -5.63 -8.25
C PHE A 132 -8.71 -4.28 -8.79
N ALA A 133 -8.51 -3.19 -8.04
CA ALA A 133 -8.82 -1.84 -8.51
C ALA A 133 -8.04 -1.53 -9.80
N SER A 134 -6.74 -1.81 -9.81
CA SER A 134 -5.85 -1.49 -10.94
C SER A 134 -6.11 -2.33 -12.19
N ALA A 135 -6.36 -3.64 -12.03
CA ALA A 135 -6.46 -4.58 -13.14
C ALA A 135 -7.89 -4.76 -13.66
N THR A 136 -8.90 -4.50 -12.84
CA THR A 136 -10.30 -4.78 -13.19
C THR A 136 -11.18 -3.54 -13.15
N ILE A 137 -11.27 -2.84 -12.02
CA ILE A 137 -12.22 -1.74 -11.83
C ILE A 137 -11.85 -0.55 -12.73
N ILE A 138 -10.63 -0.06 -12.68
CA ILE A 138 -10.21 1.12 -13.47
C ILE A 138 -10.32 0.87 -14.98
N PRO A 139 -9.87 -0.27 -15.55
CA PRO A 139 -10.11 -0.54 -16.97
C PRO A 139 -11.61 -0.57 -17.36
N ALA A 140 -12.47 -1.10 -16.47
CA ALA A 140 -13.92 -1.11 -16.70
C ALA A 140 -14.51 0.30 -16.66
N LEU A 141 -14.15 1.13 -15.68
CA LEU A 141 -14.60 2.51 -15.57
C LEU A 141 -14.13 3.38 -16.75
N LYS A 142 -12.91 3.15 -17.23
CA LYS A 142 -12.40 3.83 -18.44
C LYS A 142 -13.20 3.50 -19.69
N LYS A 143 -13.66 2.26 -19.87
CA LYS A 143 -14.49 1.87 -21.03
C LYS A 143 -15.81 2.60 -21.09
N VAL A 144 -16.35 3.00 -19.93
CA VAL A 144 -17.60 3.75 -19.83
C VAL A 144 -17.39 5.26 -19.58
N ASN A 145 -16.14 5.71 -19.66
CA ASN A 145 -15.73 7.11 -19.43
C ASN A 145 -16.21 7.67 -18.08
N ALA A 146 -16.25 6.85 -17.04
CA ALA A 146 -16.69 7.27 -15.71
C ALA A 146 -15.71 8.27 -15.09
N PRO A 147 -16.15 9.43 -14.59
CA PRO A 147 -15.30 10.46 -14.03
C PRO A 147 -14.82 10.07 -12.64
N ILE A 148 -13.53 9.83 -12.48
CA ILE A 148 -12.91 9.47 -11.19
C ILE A 148 -12.29 10.74 -10.59
N LYS A 149 -12.83 11.23 -9.47
CA LYS A 149 -12.28 12.40 -8.78
C LYS A 149 -11.18 12.01 -7.78
N TYR A 150 -11.40 10.95 -7.00
CA TYR A 150 -10.43 10.52 -5.98
C TYR A 150 -10.06 9.05 -6.10
N ILE A 151 -8.81 8.77 -5.78
CA ILE A 151 -8.35 7.42 -5.40
C ILE A 151 -7.68 7.50 -4.03
N ALA A 152 -8.12 6.66 -3.09
CA ALA A 152 -7.61 6.60 -1.74
C ALA A 152 -6.84 5.31 -1.46
N SER A 153 -5.75 5.43 -0.71
CA SER A 153 -5.02 4.30 -0.13
C SER A 153 -4.26 4.75 1.11
N ALA A 154 -4.28 3.96 2.18
CA ALA A 154 -3.61 4.30 3.44
C ALA A 154 -2.12 4.68 3.27
N GLN A 155 -1.44 4.09 2.30
CA GLN A 155 -0.02 4.39 2.01
C GLN A 155 0.17 5.60 1.08
N GLY A 156 -0.86 6.25 0.59
CA GLY A 156 -0.79 7.44 -0.26
C GLY A 156 -0.06 7.25 -1.61
N LEU A 157 1.14 6.68 -1.59
CA LEU A 157 1.95 6.49 -2.80
C LEU A 157 1.24 5.61 -3.85
N THR A 158 0.66 4.50 -3.43
CA THR A 158 -0.11 3.62 -4.31
C THR A 158 -1.33 4.33 -4.89
N ALA A 159 -2.01 5.16 -4.09
CA ALA A 159 -3.10 6.01 -4.56
C ALA A 159 -2.63 6.98 -5.64
N LYS A 160 -1.49 7.67 -5.43
CA LYS A 160 -0.93 8.63 -6.39
C LYS A 160 -0.56 7.98 -7.73
N VAL A 161 0.09 6.82 -7.68
CA VAL A 161 0.46 6.07 -8.90
C VAL A 161 -0.80 5.64 -9.67
N LEU A 162 -1.78 5.09 -8.94
CA LEU A 162 -3.00 4.60 -9.56
C LEU A 162 -3.88 5.75 -10.09
N ALA A 163 -3.94 6.89 -9.38
CA ALA A 163 -4.67 8.07 -9.80
C ALA A 163 -4.11 8.64 -11.12
N LYS A 164 -2.78 8.73 -11.26
CA LYS A 164 -2.16 9.10 -12.54
C LYS A 164 -2.53 8.15 -13.67
N LYS A 165 -2.44 6.82 -13.42
CA LYS A 165 -2.81 5.80 -14.40
C LYS A 165 -4.29 5.85 -14.76
N ALA A 166 -5.17 6.12 -13.80
CA ALA A 166 -6.61 6.23 -13.98
C ALA A 166 -7.05 7.55 -14.58
N GLN A 167 -6.18 8.56 -14.60
CA GLN A 167 -6.50 9.95 -14.94
C GLN A 167 -7.53 10.55 -13.96
N ALA A 168 -7.44 10.17 -12.68
CA ALA A 168 -8.22 10.77 -11.60
C ALA A 168 -7.68 12.17 -11.26
N GLU A 169 -8.55 13.02 -10.72
CA GLU A 169 -8.17 14.39 -10.35
C GLU A 169 -7.24 14.41 -9.15
N ASN A 170 -7.51 13.58 -8.14
CA ASN A 170 -6.82 13.61 -6.86
C ASN A 170 -6.42 12.20 -6.35
N ALA A 171 -5.37 12.18 -5.55
CA ALA A 171 -4.98 11.02 -4.73
C ALA A 171 -4.99 11.43 -3.26
N THR A 172 -5.43 10.54 -2.37
CA THR A 172 -5.48 10.81 -0.93
C THR A 172 -5.06 9.59 -0.09
N SER A 173 -4.55 9.86 1.11
CA SER A 173 -4.34 8.84 2.15
C SER A 173 -5.51 8.74 3.13
N ASP A 174 -6.47 9.67 3.05
CA ASP A 174 -7.66 9.71 3.90
C ASP A 174 -8.92 9.70 3.02
N TYR A 175 -9.62 8.57 2.99
CA TYR A 175 -10.82 8.42 2.16
C TYR A 175 -12.01 9.28 2.64
N ARG A 176 -12.00 9.75 3.89
CA ARG A 176 -13.08 10.60 4.43
C ARG A 176 -13.21 11.91 3.69
N VAL A 177 -12.10 12.42 3.16
CA VAL A 177 -12.10 13.61 2.30
C VAL A 177 -13.06 13.48 1.12
N MET A 178 -13.20 12.29 0.53
CA MET A 178 -14.13 12.08 -0.57
C MET A 178 -15.57 11.87 -0.10
N LEU A 179 -15.78 11.43 1.15
CA LEU A 179 -17.12 11.33 1.72
C LEU A 179 -17.69 12.72 2.01
N ASP A 180 -16.85 13.65 2.43
CA ASP A 180 -17.22 15.05 2.69
C ASP A 180 -17.40 15.89 1.41
N ASP A 181 -16.90 15.39 0.27
CA ASP A 181 -16.95 16.13 -1.00
C ASP A 181 -18.35 16.00 -1.66
N PRO A 182 -19.09 17.12 -1.84
CA PRO A 182 -20.44 17.09 -2.43
C PRO A 182 -20.46 16.69 -3.91
N GLU A 183 -19.35 16.78 -4.63
CA GLU A 183 -19.27 16.32 -6.03
C GLU A 183 -19.18 14.80 -6.16
N ILE A 184 -18.84 14.08 -5.07
CA ILE A 184 -18.83 12.62 -5.06
C ILE A 184 -20.23 12.09 -4.80
N ASN A 185 -20.74 11.32 -5.76
CA ASN A 185 -22.06 10.68 -5.67
C ASN A 185 -21.97 9.20 -5.31
N MET A 186 -20.85 8.56 -5.65
CA MET A 186 -20.65 7.13 -5.45
C MET A 186 -19.22 6.84 -5.04
N VAL A 187 -19.05 5.88 -4.14
CA VAL A 187 -17.74 5.32 -3.79
C VAL A 187 -17.66 3.84 -4.14
N ILE A 188 -16.48 3.43 -4.60
CA ILE A 188 -16.15 2.03 -4.92
C ILE A 188 -15.13 1.56 -3.89
N ILE A 189 -15.49 0.58 -3.07
CA ILE A 189 -14.67 0.04 -1.98
C ILE A 189 -14.03 -1.29 -2.43
N THR A 190 -12.69 -1.30 -2.50
CA THR A 190 -11.88 -2.45 -2.94
C THR A 190 -10.73 -2.73 -1.99
N THR A 191 -10.94 -2.48 -0.70
CA THR A 191 -9.97 -2.64 0.38
C THR A 191 -9.86 -4.12 0.84
N ARG A 192 -9.23 -4.35 1.98
CA ARG A 192 -9.26 -5.65 2.65
C ARG A 192 -10.63 -5.88 3.27
N HIS A 193 -11.03 -7.15 3.35
CA HIS A 193 -12.37 -7.59 3.75
C HIS A 193 -12.83 -7.04 5.12
N ASN A 194 -11.91 -6.99 6.09
CA ASN A 194 -12.17 -6.48 7.44
C ASN A 194 -12.46 -4.97 7.52
N LEU A 195 -12.27 -4.25 6.43
CA LEU A 195 -12.55 -2.80 6.36
C LEU A 195 -13.84 -2.49 5.62
N HIS A 196 -14.46 -3.47 4.96
CA HIS A 196 -15.62 -3.24 4.11
C HIS A 196 -16.81 -2.69 4.91
N ALA A 197 -17.18 -3.36 6.00
CA ALA A 197 -18.35 -2.99 6.78
C ALA A 197 -18.29 -1.55 7.30
N SER A 198 -17.19 -1.17 7.94
CA SER A 198 -17.01 0.18 8.48
C SER A 198 -17.05 1.25 7.40
N MET A 199 -16.33 1.03 6.29
CA MET A 199 -16.30 1.98 5.18
C MET A 199 -17.64 2.10 4.46
N VAL A 200 -18.39 1.00 4.33
CA VAL A 200 -19.75 1.03 3.79
C VAL A 200 -20.65 1.88 4.67
N MET A 201 -20.62 1.67 5.99
CA MET A 201 -21.44 2.46 6.92
C MET A 201 -21.12 3.95 6.85
N GLU A 202 -19.84 4.34 6.92
CA GLU A 202 -19.42 5.74 6.78
C GLU A 202 -19.90 6.35 5.46
N ALA A 203 -19.83 5.61 4.36
CA ALA A 203 -20.28 6.08 3.05
C ALA A 203 -21.81 6.24 2.98
N LEU A 204 -22.57 5.31 3.53
CA LEU A 204 -24.04 5.41 3.62
C LEU A 204 -24.48 6.61 4.47
N GLU A 205 -23.84 6.81 5.63
CA GLU A 205 -24.08 7.96 6.50
C GLU A 205 -23.77 9.30 5.83
N ALA A 206 -22.73 9.33 4.97
CA ALA A 206 -22.40 10.48 4.15
C ALA A 206 -23.31 10.65 2.89
N GLY A 207 -24.34 9.80 2.75
CA GLY A 207 -25.30 9.88 1.64
C GLY A 207 -24.70 9.51 0.28
N LYS A 208 -23.64 8.67 0.25
CA LYS A 208 -23.01 8.23 -1.01
C LYS A 208 -23.55 6.87 -1.43
N SER A 209 -23.84 6.70 -2.72
CA SER A 209 -24.03 5.37 -3.28
C SER A 209 -22.76 4.54 -3.16
N VAL A 210 -22.90 3.25 -2.92
CA VAL A 210 -21.76 2.36 -2.62
C VAL A 210 -21.74 1.17 -3.55
N PHE A 211 -20.60 0.93 -4.18
CA PHE A 211 -20.23 -0.38 -4.66
C PHE A 211 -19.11 -0.93 -3.76
N VAL A 212 -19.30 -2.09 -3.17
CA VAL A 212 -18.29 -2.75 -2.34
C VAL A 212 -17.95 -4.12 -2.88
N GLU A 213 -16.67 -4.49 -2.94
CA GLU A 213 -16.27 -5.85 -3.28
C GLU A 213 -16.74 -6.85 -2.21
N LYS A 214 -16.93 -8.07 -2.66
CA LYS A 214 -17.32 -9.18 -1.78
C LYS A 214 -16.16 -9.56 -0.82
N PRO A 215 -16.44 -9.99 0.41
CA PRO A 215 -17.73 -9.99 1.09
C PRO A 215 -18.12 -8.58 1.57
N LEU A 216 -19.41 -8.33 1.74
CA LEU A 216 -19.91 -7.06 2.29
C LEU A 216 -19.43 -6.86 3.72
N CYS A 217 -19.46 -7.93 4.52
CA CYS A 217 -19.11 -7.98 5.93
C CYS A 217 -18.57 -9.37 6.31
N LEU A 218 -18.06 -9.53 7.52
CA LEU A 218 -17.45 -10.77 8.00
C LEU A 218 -18.28 -11.49 9.07
N ASN A 219 -19.27 -10.84 9.66
CA ASN A 219 -20.14 -11.40 10.70
C ASN A 219 -21.55 -10.81 10.61
N GLU A 220 -22.47 -11.41 11.37
CA GLU A 220 -23.90 -11.05 11.37
C GLU A 220 -24.15 -9.67 12.00
N GLU A 221 -23.38 -9.27 13.00
CA GLU A 221 -23.49 -7.96 13.62
C GLU A 221 -23.18 -6.82 12.62
N GLU A 222 -22.10 -6.97 11.87
CA GLU A 222 -21.76 -6.02 10.80
C GLU A 222 -22.88 -5.97 9.74
N LEU A 223 -23.44 -7.12 9.36
CA LEU A 223 -24.53 -7.17 8.40
C LEU A 223 -25.76 -6.42 8.89
N GLN A 224 -26.18 -6.67 10.14
CA GLN A 224 -27.33 -5.99 10.75
C GLN A 224 -27.14 -4.49 10.83
N ASN A 225 -25.94 -4.04 11.18
CA ASN A 225 -25.59 -2.62 11.25
C ASN A 225 -25.68 -1.94 9.88
N ILE A 226 -25.14 -2.60 8.82
CA ILE A 226 -25.22 -2.11 7.45
C ILE A 226 -26.67 -2.06 6.97
N GLU A 227 -27.47 -3.10 7.24
CA GLU A 227 -28.87 -3.18 6.86
C GLU A 227 -29.66 -2.03 7.51
N ASN A 228 -29.47 -1.82 8.81
CA ASN A 228 -30.11 -0.72 9.53
C ASN A 228 -29.70 0.66 9.01
N ALA A 229 -28.43 0.84 8.63
CA ALA A 229 -27.93 2.09 8.04
C ALA A 229 -28.53 2.30 6.64
N TYR A 230 -28.55 1.26 5.80
CA TYR A 230 -29.06 1.33 4.44
C TYR A 230 -30.54 1.62 4.39
N MET A 231 -31.34 1.00 5.25
CA MET A 231 -32.79 1.21 5.30
C MET A 231 -33.18 2.67 5.51
N LYS A 232 -32.35 3.46 6.18
CA LYS A 232 -32.57 4.89 6.41
C LYS A 232 -32.38 5.76 5.16
N VAL A 233 -31.69 5.24 4.16
CA VAL A 233 -31.24 6.03 2.98
C VAL A 233 -31.55 5.32 1.64
N SER A 234 -32.19 4.16 1.66
CA SER A 234 -32.43 3.29 0.49
C SER A 234 -33.22 3.93 -0.63
N ASP A 235 -34.04 4.94 -0.33
CA ASP A 235 -34.83 5.69 -1.35
C ASP A 235 -33.97 6.67 -2.16
N LYS A 236 -32.77 7.02 -1.68
CA LYS A 236 -31.92 8.07 -2.26
C LYS A 236 -30.62 7.54 -2.85
N ILE A 237 -30.09 6.46 -2.32
CA ILE A 237 -28.80 5.90 -2.69
C ILE A 237 -28.85 4.40 -2.89
N THR A 238 -27.87 3.87 -3.60
CA THR A 238 -27.75 2.44 -3.92
C THR A 238 -26.57 1.82 -3.23
N LEU A 239 -26.79 0.61 -2.62
CA LEU A 239 -25.72 -0.26 -2.14
C LEU A 239 -25.64 -1.49 -3.04
N THR A 240 -24.48 -1.73 -3.65
CA THR A 240 -24.23 -2.87 -4.54
C THR A 240 -23.02 -3.66 -4.03
N VAL A 241 -23.19 -4.97 -3.88
CA VAL A 241 -22.11 -5.89 -3.53
C VAL A 241 -21.56 -6.58 -4.76
N GLY A 242 -20.24 -6.60 -4.90
CA GLY A 242 -19.49 -7.06 -6.08
C GLY A 242 -19.48 -8.59 -6.29
N PHE A 243 -20.62 -9.23 -6.31
CA PHE A 243 -20.73 -10.64 -6.74
C PHE A 243 -20.63 -10.76 -8.27
N ASN A 244 -19.54 -10.29 -8.82
CA ASN A 244 -19.32 -10.07 -10.25
C ASN A 244 -19.29 -11.36 -11.09
N ARG A 245 -18.94 -12.52 -10.51
CA ARG A 245 -18.83 -13.79 -11.25
C ARG A 245 -20.15 -14.23 -11.86
N ARG A 246 -21.30 -13.78 -11.33
CA ARG A 246 -22.62 -14.04 -11.91
C ARG A 246 -22.77 -13.49 -13.35
N PHE A 247 -22.00 -12.48 -13.69
CA PHE A 247 -22.01 -11.83 -15.00
C PHE A 247 -20.92 -12.37 -15.95
N SER A 248 -20.15 -13.38 -15.53
CA SER A 248 -19.15 -13.98 -16.40
C SER A 248 -19.85 -14.64 -17.60
N PRO A 249 -19.22 -14.63 -18.80
CA PRO A 249 -19.80 -15.25 -19.99
C PRO A 249 -20.23 -16.71 -19.77
N PHE A 250 -19.46 -17.45 -18.97
CA PHE A 250 -19.78 -18.84 -18.63
C PHE A 250 -21.02 -18.96 -17.75
N ALA A 251 -21.14 -18.14 -16.69
CA ALA A 251 -22.32 -18.15 -15.81
C ALA A 251 -23.59 -17.73 -16.56
N VAL A 252 -23.50 -16.69 -17.41
CA VAL A 252 -24.61 -16.22 -18.24
C VAL A 252 -25.06 -17.32 -19.21
N LYS A 253 -24.10 -17.97 -19.91
CA LYS A 253 -24.39 -19.08 -20.83
C LYS A 253 -25.00 -20.27 -20.09
N MET A 254 -24.45 -20.63 -18.93
CA MET A 254 -24.98 -21.72 -18.09
C MET A 254 -26.42 -21.42 -17.66
N LYS A 255 -26.70 -20.21 -17.18
CA LYS A 255 -28.06 -19.80 -16.80
C LYS A 255 -29.05 -19.93 -17.96
N ALA A 256 -28.65 -19.55 -19.17
CA ALA A 256 -29.52 -19.66 -20.36
C ALA A 256 -29.78 -21.10 -20.75
N LEU A 257 -28.83 -22.02 -20.56
CA LEU A 257 -28.98 -23.44 -20.94
C LEU A 257 -29.79 -24.28 -19.93
N VAL A 258 -29.74 -23.90 -18.65
CA VAL A 258 -30.29 -24.74 -17.56
C VAL A 258 -31.82 -24.63 -17.42
N GLY A 259 -32.46 -23.62 -18.03
CA GLY A 259 -33.93 -23.46 -18.02
C GLY A 259 -34.54 -23.23 -16.63
N GLY A 260 -35.86 -23.42 -16.49
CA GLY A 260 -36.61 -23.32 -15.23
C GLY A 260 -36.72 -24.66 -14.47
N GLY A 261 -37.21 -24.62 -13.19
CA GLY A 261 -37.49 -25.80 -12.36
C GLY A 261 -36.36 -26.25 -11.43
N PRO A 262 -36.55 -27.25 -10.57
CA PRO A 262 -35.55 -27.77 -9.65
C PRO A 262 -34.34 -28.33 -10.38
N LYS A 263 -33.16 -28.15 -9.77
CA LYS A 263 -31.88 -28.54 -10.36
C LYS A 263 -30.99 -29.24 -9.35
N ASN A 264 -30.24 -30.23 -9.82
CA ASN A 264 -29.12 -30.80 -9.08
C ASN A 264 -27.83 -30.21 -9.65
N ILE A 265 -27.03 -29.52 -8.81
CA ILE A 265 -25.80 -28.85 -9.21
C ILE A 265 -24.63 -29.44 -8.41
N VAL A 266 -23.62 -29.93 -9.12
CA VAL A 266 -22.33 -30.31 -8.53
C VAL A 266 -21.29 -29.29 -8.98
N ALA A 267 -20.69 -28.55 -8.04
CA ALA A 267 -19.66 -27.58 -8.32
C ALA A 267 -18.32 -28.02 -7.68
N THR A 268 -17.27 -28.10 -8.48
CA THR A 268 -15.93 -28.44 -8.01
C THR A 268 -15.01 -27.25 -8.20
N MET A 269 -14.33 -26.81 -7.13
CA MET A 269 -13.36 -25.73 -7.17
C MET A 269 -11.99 -26.24 -6.70
N ASN A 270 -11.01 -26.22 -7.60
CA ASN A 270 -9.62 -26.57 -7.32
C ASN A 270 -8.81 -25.28 -7.23
N ALA A 271 -8.68 -24.71 -6.03
CA ALA A 271 -7.97 -23.45 -5.82
C ALA A 271 -6.48 -23.64 -5.47
N GLY A 272 -6.02 -24.88 -5.24
CA GLY A 272 -4.71 -25.17 -4.69
C GLY A 272 -4.60 -24.78 -3.20
N TYR A 273 -3.39 -24.84 -2.65
CA TYR A 273 -3.12 -24.39 -1.29
C TYR A 273 -3.08 -22.86 -1.25
N ILE A 274 -3.87 -22.28 -0.37
CA ILE A 274 -3.86 -20.84 -0.08
C ILE A 274 -3.38 -20.69 1.37
N PRO A 275 -2.21 -20.03 1.63
CA PRO A 275 -1.75 -19.82 2.99
C PRO A 275 -2.75 -18.97 3.80
N PRO A 276 -2.89 -19.20 5.12
CA PRO A 276 -3.80 -18.42 5.98
C PRO A 276 -3.52 -16.91 5.95
N GLU A 277 -2.25 -16.52 5.75
CA GLU A 277 -1.79 -15.13 5.72
C GLU A 277 -2.13 -14.40 4.40
N ALA A 278 -2.68 -15.09 3.42
CA ALA A 278 -3.05 -14.51 2.12
C ALA A 278 -4.30 -13.61 2.18
N TRP A 279 -5.01 -13.59 3.32
CA TRP A 279 -6.27 -12.87 3.54
C TRP A 279 -6.13 -11.59 4.36
#